data_1e2d802b3c6b33d2322ca3d5795fe513
#
_entry.id   1e2d802b3c6b33d2322ca3d5795fe513
#
_cell.length_a   1.000
_cell.length_b   1.000
_cell.length_c   1.000
_cell.angle_alpha   90.00
_cell.angle_beta   90.00
_cell.angle_gamma   90.00
#
_symmetry.space_group_name_H-M   'P 1'
#
loop_
_entity.id
_entity.type
_entity.pdbx_description
1 polymer ?
#
loop_
_entity_poly.entity_id
_entity_poly.type
_entity_poly.pdbx_seq_one_letter_code
_entity_poly.pdbx_strand_id
1 'polypeptide(L)'
;MVKGYEKKQIMPNVDRDILDVIKVPTFQNRIELQNGTVVMGDILLESDSSLTLKTQIGKLVLKKEMVIKMDKLEKPGPKVVFIGEPFIDYYPNKQVFSGKIKNIGDVRADFVRVSGKLFDQTTSNVGIDSVFVKGARIVYKTNVVADTALEPGQIASYTLTVPIMKGRKPEYHTMDIHWKETR
;
A
#
# COMPACT_ATOMS: atom_id res chain seq x y z
N MET A 1 -16.60 -52.04 26.67
CA MET A 1 -17.18 -50.97 25.81
C MET A 1 -16.94 -49.64 26.48
N VAL A 2 -15.91 -48.92 26.07
CA VAL A 2 -15.57 -47.61 26.63
C VAL A 2 -15.99 -46.58 25.59
N LYS A 3 -17.00 -45.76 25.90
CA LYS A 3 -17.46 -44.64 25.06
C LYS A 3 -16.44 -43.52 25.12
N GLY A 4 -15.75 -43.27 24.00
CA GLY A 4 -14.88 -42.12 23.85
C GLY A 4 -15.66 -40.81 23.87
N TYR A 5 -15.28 -39.92 24.78
CA TYR A 5 -15.74 -38.53 24.78
C TYR A 5 -14.89 -37.73 23.78
N GLU A 6 -15.44 -37.38 22.62
CA GLU A 6 -14.88 -36.34 21.76
C GLU A 6 -14.98 -35.00 22.46
N LYS A 7 -13.85 -34.43 22.87
CA LYS A 7 -13.76 -33.03 23.29
C LYS A 7 -13.91 -32.16 22.06
N LYS A 8 -15.11 -31.62 21.81
CA LYS A 8 -15.27 -30.47 20.91
C LYS A 8 -14.45 -29.32 21.44
N GLN A 9 -13.35 -29.00 20.82
CA GLN A 9 -12.66 -27.72 21.01
C GLN A 9 -13.59 -26.61 20.49
N ILE A 10 -14.24 -25.92 21.41
CA ILE A 10 -14.93 -24.67 21.12
C ILE A 10 -13.84 -23.62 21.01
N MET A 11 -13.42 -23.30 19.78
CA MET A 11 -12.62 -22.10 19.55
C MET A 11 -13.52 -20.90 19.89
N PRO A 12 -13.06 -19.97 20.77
CA PRO A 12 -13.81 -18.76 21.00
C PRO A 12 -13.96 -18.03 19.68
N ASN A 13 -15.19 -17.69 19.33
CA ASN A 13 -15.48 -16.84 18.19
C ASN A 13 -14.94 -15.46 18.54
N VAL A 14 -13.71 -15.17 18.12
CA VAL A 14 -13.11 -13.84 18.28
C VAL A 14 -13.87 -12.93 17.34
N ASP A 15 -14.70 -12.10 17.93
CA ASP A 15 -15.48 -11.11 17.21
C ASP A 15 -14.53 -10.22 16.42
N ARG A 16 -14.58 -10.30 15.07
CA ARG A 16 -13.69 -9.54 14.18
C ARG A 16 -13.83 -8.03 14.37
N ASP A 17 -14.96 -7.60 14.91
CA ASP A 17 -15.21 -6.20 15.27
C ASP A 17 -14.31 -5.70 16.40
N ILE A 18 -13.81 -6.59 17.28
CA ILE A 18 -12.86 -6.20 18.35
C ILE A 18 -11.46 -5.93 17.78
N LEU A 19 -11.06 -6.62 16.70
CA LEU A 19 -9.77 -6.38 16.05
C LEU A 19 -9.75 -5.05 15.26
N ASP A 20 -10.90 -4.59 14.78
CA ASP A 20 -11.04 -3.28 14.14
C ASP A 20 -10.95 -2.10 15.13
N VAL A 21 -11.09 -2.35 16.44
CA VAL A 21 -10.98 -1.33 17.49
C VAL A 21 -9.54 -1.07 17.89
N ILE A 22 -8.63 -2.02 17.67
CA ILE A 22 -7.18 -1.78 17.84
C ILE A 22 -6.67 -1.10 16.58
N LYS A 23 -7.13 0.11 16.29
CA LYS A 23 -6.49 0.98 15.32
C LYS A 23 -5.13 1.33 15.88
N VAL A 24 -4.07 0.67 15.40
CA VAL A 24 -2.70 1.11 15.65
C VAL A 24 -2.64 2.58 15.22
N PRO A 25 -2.40 3.52 16.15
CA PRO A 25 -2.38 4.94 15.80
C PRO A 25 -1.25 5.17 14.81
N THR A 26 -1.60 5.57 13.59
CA THR A 26 -0.66 5.82 12.49
C THR A 26 -0.12 7.23 12.57
N PHE A 27 0.58 7.57 13.66
CA PHE A 27 1.22 8.87 13.81
C PHE A 27 2.56 8.91 13.06
N GLN A 28 2.87 10.09 12.49
CA GLN A 28 4.09 10.27 11.69
C GLN A 28 5.31 10.60 12.54
N ASN A 29 5.15 11.08 13.78
CA ASN A 29 6.26 11.57 14.58
C ASN A 29 6.27 10.91 15.96
N ARG A 30 7.46 10.49 16.36
CA ARG A 30 7.80 10.07 17.71
C ARG A 30 8.68 11.17 18.32
N ILE A 31 8.21 11.78 19.39
CA ILE A 31 8.88 12.92 20.05
C ILE A 31 9.25 12.49 21.46
N GLU A 32 10.53 12.63 21.78
CA GLU A 32 11.07 12.32 23.08
C GLU A 32 11.37 13.65 23.84
N LEU A 33 10.84 13.75 25.05
CA LEU A 33 10.97 14.91 25.90
C LEU A 33 12.08 14.74 26.93
N GLN A 34 12.58 15.84 27.48
CA GLN A 34 13.66 15.87 28.51
C GLN A 34 13.35 15.05 29.76
N ASN A 35 12.08 14.89 30.10
CA ASN A 35 11.64 14.09 31.25
C ASN A 35 11.50 12.59 30.91
N GLY A 36 11.95 12.14 29.72
CA GLY A 36 11.82 10.76 29.25
C GLY A 36 10.45 10.37 28.68
N THR A 37 9.48 11.30 28.68
CA THR A 37 8.17 11.05 28.07
C THR A 37 8.29 10.93 26.55
N VAL A 38 7.67 9.90 25.98
CA VAL A 38 7.57 9.73 24.53
C VAL A 38 6.14 10.04 24.07
N VAL A 39 6.00 10.96 23.13
CA VAL A 39 4.73 11.37 22.54
C VAL A 39 4.71 10.94 21.07
N MET A 40 3.64 10.29 20.65
CA MET A 40 3.37 9.98 19.24
C MET A 40 2.26 10.89 18.73
N GLY A 41 2.46 11.52 17.58
CA GLY A 41 1.47 12.42 17.00
C GLY A 41 1.84 12.94 15.61
N ASP A 42 0.85 13.56 14.97
CA ASP A 42 1.06 14.30 13.73
C ASP A 42 1.25 15.78 14.05
N ILE A 43 2.27 16.39 13.48
CA ILE A 43 2.53 17.84 13.66
C ILE A 43 1.43 18.61 12.91
N LEU A 44 0.66 19.41 13.65
CA LEU A 44 -0.36 20.30 13.11
C LEU A 44 0.18 21.70 12.84
N LEU A 45 0.97 22.20 13.78
CA LEU A 45 1.57 23.54 13.72
C LEU A 45 2.92 23.51 14.41
N GLU A 46 3.89 24.17 13.80
CA GLU A 46 5.20 24.39 14.36
C GLU A 46 5.49 25.89 14.37
N SER A 47 5.86 26.42 15.54
CA SER A 47 6.34 27.79 15.73
C SER A 47 7.77 27.80 16.25
N ASP A 48 8.39 28.97 16.44
CA ASP A 48 9.75 29.06 16.93
C ASP A 48 9.92 28.46 18.33
N SER A 49 8.89 28.55 19.18
CA SER A 49 8.92 28.14 20.58
C SER A 49 8.05 26.94 20.93
N SER A 50 7.11 26.55 20.05
CA SER A 50 6.15 25.51 20.37
C SER A 50 5.85 24.59 19.19
N LEU A 51 5.41 23.38 19.52
CA LEU A 51 5.00 22.33 18.61
C LEU A 51 3.59 21.85 19.00
N THR A 52 2.63 21.99 18.09
CA THR A 52 1.28 21.47 18.30
C THR A 52 1.12 20.14 17.58
N LEU A 53 0.75 19.09 18.32
CA LEU A 53 0.57 17.74 17.85
C LEU A 53 -0.89 17.32 17.89
N LYS A 54 -1.31 16.55 16.92
CA LYS A 54 -2.52 15.73 17.00
C LYS A 54 -2.12 14.35 17.51
N THR A 55 -2.56 14.02 18.71
CA THR A 55 -2.31 12.72 19.37
C THR A 55 -3.58 11.89 19.43
N GLN A 56 -3.48 10.66 19.90
CA GLN A 56 -4.65 9.78 20.10
C GLN A 56 -5.64 10.36 21.12
N ILE A 57 -5.17 11.11 22.11
CA ILE A 57 -5.99 11.71 23.18
C ILE A 57 -6.42 13.14 22.87
N GLY A 58 -6.06 13.70 21.71
CA GLY A 58 -6.40 15.06 21.31
C GLY A 58 -5.21 15.91 20.87
N LYS A 59 -5.38 17.24 20.89
CA LYS A 59 -4.31 18.18 20.56
C LYS A 59 -3.43 18.41 21.78
N LEU A 60 -2.12 18.31 21.59
CA LEU A 60 -1.10 18.57 22.60
C LEU A 60 -0.17 19.68 22.11
N VAL A 61 0.10 20.66 22.96
CA VAL A 61 1.07 21.71 22.69
C VAL A 61 2.31 21.46 23.56
N LEU A 62 3.46 21.32 22.90
CA LEU A 62 4.75 21.11 23.54
C LEU A 62 5.63 22.35 23.33
N LYS A 63 6.41 22.72 24.33
CA LYS A 63 7.49 23.68 24.15
C LYS A 63 8.67 23.00 23.46
N LYS A 64 9.24 23.61 22.43
CA LYS A 64 10.38 23.04 21.69
C LYS A 64 11.60 22.81 22.59
N GLU A 65 11.83 23.66 23.61
CA GLU A 65 12.90 23.49 24.58
C GLU A 65 12.84 22.16 25.35
N MET A 66 11.66 21.55 25.47
CA MET A 66 11.46 20.25 26.13
C MET A 66 11.75 19.05 25.21
N VAL A 67 11.90 19.26 23.92
CA VAL A 67 12.08 18.19 22.93
C VAL A 67 13.56 17.85 22.81
N ILE A 68 13.93 16.61 23.12
CA ILE A 68 15.30 16.10 22.95
C ILE A 68 15.48 15.52 21.55
N LYS A 69 14.47 14.75 21.09
CA LYS A 69 14.56 14.00 19.84
C LYS A 69 13.21 13.96 19.14
N MET A 70 13.25 14.05 17.81
CA MET A 70 12.08 13.90 16.97
C MET A 70 12.42 12.96 15.80
N ASP A 71 11.79 11.79 15.80
CA ASP A 71 11.93 10.79 14.76
C ASP A 71 10.66 10.80 13.89
N LYS A 72 10.84 10.87 12.57
CA LYS A 72 9.74 10.69 11.63
C LYS A 72 9.51 9.19 11.42
N LEU A 73 8.31 8.71 11.74
CA LEU A 73 7.91 7.33 11.54
C LEU A 73 7.27 7.18 10.17
N GLU A 74 7.58 6.10 9.48
CA GLU A 74 6.82 5.73 8.28
C GLU A 74 5.41 5.32 8.71
N LYS A 75 4.38 5.91 8.07
CA LYS A 75 3.00 5.49 8.31
C LYS A 75 2.84 4.07 7.77
N PRO A 76 2.27 3.14 8.57
CA PRO A 76 1.83 1.87 8.02
C PRO A 76 0.90 2.12 6.83
N GLY A 77 1.23 1.55 5.72
CA GLY A 77 0.49 1.74 4.48
C GLY A 77 0.75 0.64 3.47
N PRO A 78 -0.05 0.55 2.41
CA PRO A 78 0.23 -0.35 1.30
C PRO A 78 1.47 0.12 0.55
N LYS A 79 2.36 -0.82 0.21
CA LYS A 79 3.55 -0.58 -0.61
C LYS A 79 3.73 -1.72 -1.58
N VAL A 80 3.33 -1.50 -2.82
CA VAL A 80 3.42 -2.53 -3.86
C VAL A 80 4.65 -2.29 -4.71
N VAL A 81 5.44 -3.34 -4.94
CA VAL A 81 6.69 -3.27 -5.69
C VAL A 81 6.73 -4.36 -6.76
N PHE A 82 7.48 -4.13 -7.83
CA PHE A 82 7.82 -5.17 -8.79
C PHE A 82 8.80 -6.18 -8.18
N ILE A 83 8.64 -7.46 -8.53
CA ILE A 83 9.60 -8.52 -8.18
C ILE A 83 10.42 -8.85 -9.42
N GLY A 84 11.65 -8.35 -9.44
CA GLY A 84 12.53 -8.47 -10.60
C GLY A 84 12.10 -7.65 -11.79
N GLU A 85 12.77 -7.83 -12.91
CA GLU A 85 12.42 -7.20 -14.17
C GLU A 85 11.30 -7.96 -14.89
N PRO A 86 10.44 -7.26 -15.66
CA PRO A 86 9.42 -7.91 -16.46
C PRO A 86 10.03 -8.68 -17.61
N PHE A 87 9.44 -9.81 -17.96
CA PHE A 87 9.67 -10.44 -19.25
C PHE A 87 8.91 -9.67 -20.32
N ILE A 88 9.56 -9.37 -21.46
CA ILE A 88 8.98 -8.53 -22.51
C ILE A 88 8.93 -9.31 -23.83
N ASP A 89 7.73 -9.50 -24.35
CA ASP A 89 7.49 -10.01 -25.71
C ASP A 89 7.25 -8.86 -26.69
N TYR A 90 8.02 -8.82 -27.75
CA TYR A 90 7.95 -7.78 -28.77
C TYR A 90 7.15 -8.27 -29.99
N TYR A 91 6.07 -7.57 -30.32
CA TYR A 91 5.26 -7.79 -31.52
C TYR A 91 5.24 -6.54 -32.38
N PRO A 92 4.94 -6.63 -33.67
CA PRO A 92 4.93 -5.47 -34.58
C PRO A 92 3.95 -4.36 -34.17
N ASN A 93 2.85 -4.71 -33.48
CA ASN A 93 1.78 -3.78 -33.12
C ASN A 93 1.53 -3.65 -31.60
N LYS A 94 2.33 -4.34 -30.78
CA LYS A 94 2.19 -4.31 -29.32
C LYS A 94 3.46 -4.78 -28.63
N GLN A 95 3.61 -4.45 -27.35
CA GLN A 95 4.53 -5.10 -26.43
C GLN A 95 3.75 -5.73 -25.28
N VAL A 96 4.16 -6.91 -24.85
CA VAL A 96 3.55 -7.63 -23.74
C VAL A 96 4.56 -7.75 -22.61
N PHE A 97 4.19 -7.24 -21.44
CA PHE A 97 5.00 -7.26 -20.23
C PHE A 97 4.40 -8.26 -19.25
N SER A 98 5.18 -9.24 -18.82
CA SER A 98 4.77 -10.25 -17.85
C SER A 98 5.69 -10.25 -16.65
N GLY A 99 5.14 -10.34 -15.45
CA GLY A 99 5.95 -10.31 -14.24
C GLY A 99 5.14 -10.54 -12.97
N LYS A 100 5.78 -10.25 -11.85
CA LYS A 100 5.17 -10.38 -10.52
C LYS A 100 5.32 -9.08 -9.75
N ILE A 101 4.34 -8.81 -8.90
CA ILE A 101 4.35 -7.73 -7.92
C ILE A 101 4.07 -8.28 -6.53
N LYS A 102 4.48 -7.56 -5.50
CA LYS A 102 4.26 -7.92 -4.10
C LYS A 102 3.88 -6.69 -3.29
N ASN A 103 2.90 -6.84 -2.40
CA ASN A 103 2.66 -5.85 -1.37
C ASN A 103 3.64 -6.12 -0.21
N ILE A 104 4.63 -5.25 -0.06
CA ILE A 104 5.62 -5.28 1.04
C ILE A 104 5.24 -4.35 2.19
N GLY A 105 4.11 -3.66 2.07
CA GLY A 105 3.57 -2.80 3.13
C GLY A 105 2.79 -3.59 4.18
N ASP A 106 2.43 -2.91 5.26
CA ASP A 106 1.72 -3.48 6.42
C ASP A 106 0.20 -3.43 6.28
N VAL A 107 -0.30 -2.76 5.23
CA VAL A 107 -1.72 -2.56 4.96
C VAL A 107 -2.05 -3.10 3.58
N ARG A 108 -3.30 -3.58 3.41
CA ARG A 108 -3.81 -4.05 2.13
C ARG A 108 -3.81 -2.93 1.09
N ALA A 109 -3.34 -3.24 -0.11
CA ALA A 109 -3.45 -2.39 -1.29
C ALA A 109 -4.70 -2.76 -2.08
N ASP A 110 -5.60 -1.81 -2.30
CA ASP A 110 -6.85 -2.02 -3.03
C ASP A 110 -6.74 -1.52 -4.47
N PHE A 111 -7.50 -2.14 -5.39
CA PHE A 111 -7.54 -1.76 -6.81
C PHE A 111 -6.14 -1.67 -7.45
N VAL A 112 -5.32 -2.69 -7.18
CA VAL A 112 -3.95 -2.73 -7.69
C VAL A 112 -3.95 -2.94 -9.18
N ARG A 113 -3.26 -2.04 -9.91
CA ARG A 113 -3.09 -2.13 -11.36
C ARG A 113 -1.66 -1.79 -11.76
N VAL A 114 -1.19 -2.45 -12.80
CA VAL A 114 0.07 -2.15 -13.46
C VAL A 114 -0.22 -1.36 -14.73
N SER A 115 0.49 -0.26 -14.96
CA SER A 115 0.42 0.53 -16.17
C SER A 115 1.77 0.55 -16.88
N GLY A 116 1.74 0.61 -18.21
CA GLY A 116 2.93 0.71 -19.04
C GLY A 116 2.78 1.80 -20.09
N LYS A 117 3.86 2.51 -20.37
CA LYS A 117 3.95 3.52 -21.40
C LYS A 117 5.12 3.20 -22.30
N LEU A 118 4.92 3.36 -23.60
CA LEU A 118 5.94 3.21 -24.62
C LEU A 118 6.30 4.58 -25.21
N PHE A 119 7.56 4.81 -25.43
CA PHE A 119 8.08 6.07 -25.96
C PHE A 119 8.99 5.81 -27.16
N ASP A 120 8.96 6.69 -28.14
CA ASP A 120 9.92 6.70 -29.25
C ASP A 120 11.23 7.42 -28.88
N GLN A 121 12.17 7.52 -29.83
CA GLN A 121 13.46 8.21 -29.65
C GLN A 121 13.31 9.67 -29.24
N THR A 122 12.19 10.31 -29.60
CA THR A 122 11.90 11.71 -29.24
C THR A 122 11.19 11.86 -27.91
N THR A 123 11.10 10.77 -27.13
CA THR A 123 10.35 10.71 -25.86
C THR A 123 8.84 10.98 -26.00
N SER A 124 8.31 10.90 -27.22
CA SER A 124 6.87 10.99 -27.45
C SER A 124 6.19 9.67 -27.07
N ASN A 125 5.03 9.77 -26.42
CA ASN A 125 4.25 8.59 -26.06
C ASN A 125 3.67 7.94 -27.34
N VAL A 126 3.99 6.66 -27.55
CA VAL A 126 3.54 5.87 -28.72
C VAL A 126 2.69 4.66 -28.32
N GLY A 127 2.42 4.48 -27.05
CA GLY A 127 1.53 3.45 -26.53
C GLY A 127 1.34 3.55 -25.02
N ILE A 128 0.15 3.32 -24.55
CA ILE A 128 -0.19 3.29 -23.11
C ILE A 128 -1.31 2.30 -22.88
N ASP A 129 -1.18 1.52 -21.81
CA ASP A 129 -2.27 0.68 -21.31
C ASP A 129 -2.06 0.35 -19.82
N SER A 130 -3.08 -0.24 -19.19
CA SER A 130 -3.01 -0.70 -17.82
C SER A 130 -3.87 -1.94 -17.60
N VAL A 131 -3.45 -2.80 -16.67
CA VAL A 131 -4.16 -4.02 -16.30
C VAL A 131 -4.31 -4.10 -14.78
N PHE A 132 -5.49 -4.47 -14.30
CA PHE A 132 -5.68 -4.83 -12.90
C PHE A 132 -5.06 -6.20 -12.63
N VAL A 133 -4.41 -6.33 -11.48
CA VAL A 133 -3.88 -7.64 -11.06
C VAL A 133 -4.96 -8.43 -10.35
N LYS A 134 -4.92 -9.75 -10.51
CA LYS A 134 -5.82 -10.65 -9.79
C LYS A 134 -5.22 -10.96 -8.42
N GLY A 135 -5.94 -10.59 -7.37
CA GLY A 135 -5.53 -10.76 -5.98
C GLY A 135 -6.65 -11.26 -5.08
N ALA A 136 -6.73 -10.74 -3.87
CA ALA A 136 -7.79 -11.06 -2.92
C ALA A 136 -9.14 -10.44 -3.35
N ARG A 137 -10.22 -11.20 -3.14
CA ARG A 137 -11.58 -10.74 -3.40
C ARG A 137 -12.11 -10.00 -2.17
N ILE A 138 -12.47 -8.74 -2.34
CA ILE A 138 -12.96 -7.85 -1.30
C ILE A 138 -14.35 -7.34 -1.66
N VAL A 139 -15.22 -7.31 -0.64
CA VAL A 139 -16.51 -6.61 -0.69
C VAL A 139 -16.34 -5.29 0.05
N TYR A 140 -16.43 -4.19 -0.66
CA TYR A 140 -16.26 -2.84 -0.09
C TYR A 140 -17.55 -2.35 0.54
N LYS A 141 -17.46 -1.36 1.44
CA LYS A 141 -18.62 -0.72 2.09
C LYS A 141 -19.64 -0.14 1.10
N THR A 142 -19.22 0.14 -0.11
CA THR A 142 -20.04 0.61 -1.23
C THR A 142 -20.75 -0.51 -1.99
N ASN A 143 -20.72 -1.76 -1.49
CA ASN A 143 -21.18 -2.99 -2.16
C ASN A 143 -20.45 -3.30 -3.48
N VAL A 144 -19.36 -2.63 -3.77
CA VAL A 144 -18.48 -2.98 -4.89
C VAL A 144 -17.69 -4.23 -4.49
N VAL A 145 -17.69 -5.24 -5.37
CA VAL A 145 -16.87 -6.45 -5.23
C VAL A 145 -15.74 -6.38 -6.24
N ALA A 146 -14.50 -6.48 -5.77
CA ALA A 146 -13.33 -6.55 -6.64
C ALA A 146 -12.36 -7.64 -6.15
N ASP A 147 -11.65 -8.26 -7.07
CA ASP A 147 -10.63 -9.29 -6.81
C ASP A 147 -9.21 -8.76 -7.10
N THR A 148 -9.00 -7.46 -6.92
CA THR A 148 -7.80 -6.73 -7.29
C THR A 148 -7.04 -6.18 -6.09
N ALA A 149 -7.30 -6.70 -4.89
CA ALA A 149 -6.60 -6.31 -3.68
C ALA A 149 -5.38 -7.23 -3.43
N LEU A 150 -4.32 -6.66 -2.86
CA LEU A 150 -3.17 -7.42 -2.38
C LEU A 150 -3.02 -7.24 -0.87
N GLU A 151 -3.18 -8.32 -0.13
CA GLU A 151 -2.89 -8.35 1.31
C GLU A 151 -1.39 -8.15 1.58
N PRO A 152 -0.99 -7.73 2.80
CA PRO A 152 0.40 -7.67 3.19
C PRO A 152 1.15 -8.98 2.89
N GLY A 153 2.30 -8.88 2.21
CA GLY A 153 3.10 -10.02 1.81
C GLY A 153 2.61 -10.78 0.58
N GLN A 154 1.40 -10.53 0.09
CA GLN A 154 0.82 -11.23 -1.06
C GLN A 154 1.55 -10.89 -2.36
N ILE A 155 1.73 -11.92 -3.20
CA ILE A 155 2.32 -11.82 -4.54
C ILE A 155 1.22 -12.04 -5.57
N ALA A 156 1.22 -11.27 -6.65
CA ALA A 156 0.37 -11.46 -7.81
C ALA A 156 1.18 -11.37 -9.10
N SER A 157 0.76 -12.14 -10.11
CA SER A 157 1.29 -12.05 -11.46
C SER A 157 0.46 -11.07 -12.28
N TYR A 158 1.11 -10.42 -13.24
CA TYR A 158 0.45 -9.58 -14.22
C TYR A 158 0.92 -9.91 -15.64
N THR A 159 0.06 -9.64 -16.61
CA THR A 159 0.38 -9.63 -18.03
C THR A 159 -0.28 -8.40 -18.63
N LEU A 160 0.55 -7.42 -18.99
CA LEU A 160 0.12 -6.14 -19.54
C LEU A 160 0.43 -6.10 -21.02
N THR A 161 -0.57 -5.84 -21.84
CA THR A 161 -0.41 -5.67 -23.29
C THR A 161 -0.54 -4.20 -23.63
N VAL A 162 0.54 -3.59 -24.11
CA VAL A 162 0.55 -2.18 -24.51
C VAL A 162 0.55 -2.10 -26.05
N PRO A 163 -0.53 -1.59 -26.66
CA PRO A 163 -0.62 -1.42 -28.10
C PRO A 163 0.35 -0.33 -28.57
N ILE A 164 0.92 -0.50 -29.76
CA ILE A 164 1.79 0.49 -30.41
C ILE A 164 0.97 1.29 -31.42
N MET A 165 1.05 2.61 -31.37
CA MET A 165 0.40 3.48 -32.34
C MET A 165 0.90 3.18 -33.76
N LYS A 166 -0.01 3.12 -34.73
CA LYS A 166 0.30 2.78 -36.12
C LYS A 166 1.42 3.67 -36.70
N GLY A 167 2.42 3.02 -37.25
CA GLY A 167 3.55 3.72 -37.87
C GLY A 167 4.59 4.26 -36.88
N ARG A 168 4.47 3.96 -35.62
CA ARG A 168 5.44 4.33 -34.57
C ARG A 168 6.28 3.13 -34.16
N LYS A 169 7.52 3.40 -33.73
CA LYS A 169 8.44 2.40 -33.18
C LYS A 169 8.79 2.79 -31.74
N PRO A 170 8.48 1.98 -30.73
CA PRO A 170 8.90 2.24 -29.36
C PRO A 170 10.40 1.95 -29.21
N GLU A 171 11.08 2.80 -28.43
CA GLU A 171 12.49 2.66 -28.07
C GLU A 171 12.66 2.47 -26.56
N TYR A 172 11.80 3.12 -25.76
CA TYR A 172 11.81 3.05 -24.30
C TYR A 172 10.45 2.67 -23.77
N HIS A 173 10.43 2.17 -22.54
CA HIS A 173 9.20 1.94 -21.82
C HIS A 173 9.35 2.38 -20.35
N THR A 174 8.23 2.72 -19.72
CA THR A 174 8.13 2.88 -18.27
C THR A 174 6.99 2.04 -17.75
N MET A 175 7.15 1.54 -16.53
CA MET A 175 6.10 0.78 -15.85
C MET A 175 5.88 1.33 -14.46
N ASP A 176 4.61 1.49 -14.09
CA ASP A 176 4.18 2.00 -12.80
C ASP A 176 3.14 1.08 -12.18
N ILE A 177 3.11 1.05 -10.84
CA ILE A 177 2.08 0.37 -10.08
C ILE A 177 1.22 1.40 -9.38
N HIS A 178 -0.09 1.24 -9.48
CA HIS A 178 -1.07 2.10 -8.84
C HIS A 178 -1.97 1.28 -7.92
N TRP A 179 -2.32 1.84 -6.78
CA TRP A 179 -3.25 1.24 -5.83
C TRP A 179 -4.02 2.33 -5.07
N LYS A 180 -5.03 1.94 -4.34
CA LYS A 180 -5.74 2.79 -3.39
C LYS A 180 -5.61 2.20 -2.00
N GLU A 181 -5.64 3.06 -1.00
CA GLU A 181 -5.86 2.70 0.39
C GLU A 181 -7.33 3.00 0.70
N THR A 182 -8.15 1.97 0.84
CA THR A 182 -9.55 2.10 1.25
C THR A 182 -9.65 1.74 2.72
N ARG A 183 -9.94 2.73 3.54
CA ARG A 183 -10.16 2.57 4.99
C ARG A 183 -11.63 2.30 5.31
#